data_eabbddd9eb2ef1c72f1c392b9e3ee77c
#
_entry.id   eabbddd9eb2ef1c72f1c392b9e3ee77c
#
_cell.length_a   1.000
_cell.length_b   1.000
_cell.length_c   1.000
_cell.angle_alpha   90.00
_cell.angle_beta   90.00
_cell.angle_gamma   90.00
#
_symmetry.space_group_name_H-M   'P 1'
#
loop_
_entity.id
_entity.type
_entity.pdbx_description
1 polymer ?
#
loop_
_entity_poly.entity_id
_entity_poly.type
_entity_poly.pdbx_seq_one_letter_code
_entity_poly.pdbx_strand_id
1 'polypeptide(L)' 'MHYCVVVQANGKELDYLRGEAYRVSRDAKIDWYAEPRELGTAFCFEDANVRTRFCAICVRENVTYATEHPSK' A
#
# COMPACT_ATOMS: atom_id res chain seq x y z
N MET A 1 9.50 2.45 -11.97
CA MET A 1 8.77 3.48 -11.23
C MET A 1 7.77 2.82 -10.31
N HIS A 2 7.64 3.31 -9.09
CA HIS A 2 6.75 2.70 -8.11
C HIS A 2 5.66 3.68 -7.71
N TYR A 3 4.50 3.13 -7.42
CA TYR A 3 3.32 3.89 -7.01
C TYR A 3 3.06 3.58 -5.55
N CYS A 4 3.24 4.55 -4.68
CA CYS A 4 3.22 4.32 -3.24
C CYS A 4 2.02 4.96 -2.57
N VAL A 5 1.61 4.33 -1.46
CA VAL A 5 0.59 4.87 -0.58
C VAL A 5 1.08 4.74 0.85
N VAL A 6 0.98 5.81 1.61
CA VAL A 6 1.38 5.84 3.01
C VAL A 6 0.14 5.61 3.86
N VAL A 7 0.19 4.62 4.73
CA VAL A 7 -0.94 4.30 5.61
C VAL A 7 -0.57 4.58 7.06
N GLN A 8 -1.56 5.00 7.83
CA GLN A 8 -1.40 5.22 9.27
C GLN A 8 -2.09 4.07 9.99
N ALA A 9 -1.34 3.01 10.23
CA ALA A 9 -1.84 1.80 10.87
C ALA A 9 -0.73 1.19 11.71
N ASN A 10 -1.10 0.45 12.73
CA ASN A 10 -0.16 -0.20 13.64
C ASN A 10 -0.63 -1.61 13.96
N GLY A 11 0.32 -2.41 14.44
CA GLY A 11 0.01 -3.73 14.99
C GLY A 11 -0.73 -4.63 14.02
N LYS A 12 -1.84 -5.19 14.49
CA LYS A 12 -2.59 -6.17 13.69
C LYS A 12 -3.15 -5.58 12.42
N GLU A 13 -3.55 -4.31 12.45
CA GLU A 13 -4.06 -3.64 11.26
C GLU A 13 -2.99 -3.53 10.19
N LEU A 14 -1.77 -3.17 10.59
CA LEU A 14 -0.65 -3.09 9.65
C LEU A 14 -0.32 -4.46 9.09
N ASP A 15 -0.33 -5.50 9.94
CA ASP A 15 -0.09 -6.88 9.48
C ASP A 15 -1.14 -7.32 8.47
N TYR A 16 -2.40 -6.97 8.71
CA TYR A 16 -3.48 -7.28 7.79
C TYR A 16 -3.22 -6.59 6.43
N LEU A 17 -2.81 -5.33 6.45
CA LEU A 17 -2.55 -4.59 5.21
C LEU A 17 -1.36 -5.19 4.46
N ARG A 18 -0.33 -5.66 5.17
CA ARG A 18 0.79 -6.34 4.51
C ARG A 18 0.30 -7.60 3.77
N GLY A 19 -0.58 -8.35 4.38
CA GLY A 19 -1.15 -9.53 3.74
C GLY A 19 -1.97 -9.18 2.51
N GLU A 20 -2.73 -8.09 2.57
CA GLU A 20 -3.52 -7.64 1.43
C GLU A 20 -2.63 -7.11 0.30
N ALA A 21 -1.56 -6.40 0.64
CA ALA A 21 -0.60 -5.93 -0.37
C ALA A 21 0.01 -7.12 -1.10
N TYR A 22 0.40 -8.15 -0.36
CA TYR A 22 0.94 -9.38 -0.94
C TYR A 22 -0.10 -10.02 -1.88
N ARG A 23 -1.34 -10.14 -1.42
CA ARG A 23 -2.39 -10.81 -2.18
C ARG A 23 -2.67 -10.12 -3.51
N VAL A 24 -2.88 -8.79 -3.48
CA VAL A 24 -3.20 -8.06 -4.72
C VAL A 24 -2.01 -8.03 -5.67
N SER A 25 -0.79 -7.97 -5.14
CA SER A 25 0.41 -7.96 -5.97
C SER A 25 0.65 -9.32 -6.61
N ARG A 26 0.42 -10.41 -5.86
CA ARG A 26 0.55 -11.75 -6.41
C ARG A 26 -0.47 -11.99 -7.52
N ASP A 27 -1.72 -11.54 -7.32
CA ASP A 27 -2.76 -11.68 -8.33
C ASP A 27 -2.37 -10.96 -9.61
N ALA A 28 -1.72 -9.82 -9.50
CA ALA A 28 -1.29 -9.05 -10.66
C ALA A 28 0.10 -9.45 -11.17
N LYS A 29 0.79 -10.35 -10.45
CA LYS A 29 2.14 -10.82 -10.80
C LYS A 29 3.15 -9.68 -10.86
N ILE A 30 3.12 -8.81 -9.88
CA ILE A 30 4.06 -7.70 -9.77
C ILE A 30 4.79 -7.76 -8.42
N ASP A 31 5.89 -7.04 -8.34
CA ASP A 31 6.61 -6.88 -7.08
C ASP A 31 6.03 -5.70 -6.30
N TRP A 32 6.24 -5.73 -5.00
CA TRP A 32 5.88 -4.65 -4.11
C TRP A 32 6.83 -4.64 -2.93
N TYR A 33 6.85 -3.52 -2.22
CA TYR A 33 7.60 -3.47 -0.96
C TYR A 33 6.93 -2.47 -0.02
N ALA A 34 7.31 -2.55 1.25
CA ALA A 34 6.85 -1.62 2.27
C ALA A 34 8.07 -1.07 2.99
N GLU A 35 8.01 0.20 3.35
CA GLU A 35 9.10 0.82 4.09
C GLU A 35 8.55 1.91 5.00
N PRO A 36 9.26 2.21 6.10
CA PRO A 36 8.77 3.22 7.03
C PRO A 36 8.82 4.61 6.41
N ARG A 37 7.89 5.45 6.84
CA ARG A 37 7.86 6.87 6.55
C ARG A 37 7.70 7.60 7.87
N GLU A 38 7.89 8.91 7.82
CA GLU A 38 7.78 9.73 9.02
C GLU A 38 6.40 9.62 9.65
N LEU A 39 5.35 9.57 8.83
CA LEU A 39 3.96 9.56 9.31
C LEU A 39 3.25 8.25 9.05
N GLY A 40 3.98 7.16 8.90
CA GLY A 40 3.33 5.86 8.69
C GLY A 40 4.20 4.88 7.96
N THR A 41 3.57 3.99 7.19
CA THR A 41 4.26 2.98 6.41
C THR A 41 3.84 3.14 4.95
N ALA A 42 4.82 3.21 4.06
CA ALA A 42 4.55 3.28 2.62
C ALA A 42 4.49 1.88 2.04
N PHE A 43 3.44 1.61 1.28
CA PHE A 43 3.32 0.40 0.47
C PHE A 43 3.48 0.81 -0.98
N CYS A 44 4.47 0.25 -1.65
CA CYS A 44 4.85 0.68 -2.99
C CYS A 44 4.68 -0.47 -3.97
N PHE A 45 4.02 -0.19 -5.09
CA PHE A 45 3.65 -1.19 -6.08
C PHE A 45 4.19 -0.79 -7.45
N GLU A 46 4.48 -1.78 -8.28
CA GLU A 46 4.96 -1.51 -9.64
C GLU A 46 3.87 -1.02 -10.58
N ASP A 47 2.61 -1.14 -10.18
CA ASP A 47 1.47 -0.88 -11.07
C ASP A 47 0.48 0.03 -10.37
N ALA A 48 0.05 1.09 -11.07
CA ALA A 48 -0.88 2.06 -10.51
C ALA A 48 -2.25 1.45 -10.22
N ASN A 49 -2.69 0.47 -11.01
CA ASN A 49 -3.98 -0.19 -10.78
C ASN A 49 -3.96 -1.00 -9.50
N VAL A 50 -2.84 -1.64 -9.20
CA VAL A 50 -2.70 -2.40 -7.95
C VAL A 50 -2.71 -1.45 -6.76
N ARG A 51 -2.04 -0.30 -6.88
CA ARG A 51 -2.12 0.71 -5.83
C ARG A 51 -3.56 1.14 -5.59
N THR A 52 -4.32 1.34 -6.66
CA THR A 52 -5.74 1.74 -6.56
C THR A 52 -6.55 0.66 -5.83
N ARG A 53 -6.30 -0.61 -6.13
CA ARG A 53 -6.97 -1.71 -5.43
C ARG A 53 -6.61 -1.72 -3.95
N PHE A 54 -5.35 -1.46 -3.63
CA PHE A 54 -4.93 -1.40 -2.24
C PHE A 54 -5.58 -0.22 -1.52
N CYS A 55 -5.68 0.93 -2.17
CA CYS A 55 -6.37 2.09 -1.59
C CYS A 55 -7.84 1.78 -1.30
N ALA A 56 -8.50 1.02 -2.18
CA ALA A 56 -9.88 0.61 -1.94
C ALA A 56 -10.01 -0.25 -0.68
N ILE A 57 -9.01 -1.08 -0.42
CA ILE A 57 -8.97 -1.87 0.81
C ILE A 57 -8.83 -0.95 2.02
N CYS A 58 -7.98 0.07 1.93
CA CYS A 58 -7.83 1.04 3.02
C CYS A 58 -9.14 1.75 3.31
N VAL A 59 -9.89 2.13 2.27
CA VAL A 59 -11.20 2.76 2.45
C VAL A 59 -12.15 1.79 3.16
N ARG A 60 -12.21 0.54 2.69
CA ARG A 60 -13.07 -0.46 3.29
C ARG A 60 -12.76 -0.69 4.77
N GLU A 61 -11.47 -0.69 5.12
CA GLU A 61 -11.03 -0.94 6.49
C GLU A 61 -10.95 0.33 7.32
N ASN A 62 -11.34 1.47 6.75
CA ASN A 62 -11.35 2.75 7.45
C ASN A 62 -9.95 3.15 7.93
N VAL A 63 -8.95 2.90 7.10
CA VAL A 63 -7.56 3.24 7.39
C VAL A 63 -7.22 4.57 6.72
N THR A 64 -6.62 5.47 7.49
CA THR A 64 -6.16 6.75 6.94
C THR A 64 -4.96 6.52 6.03
N TYR A 65 -5.01 7.05 4.83
CA TYR A 65 -3.93 6.88 3.86
C TYR A 65 -3.77 8.13 2.99
N ALA A 66 -2.61 8.23 2.37
CA ALA A 66 -2.33 9.26 1.38
C ALA A 66 -1.45 8.68 0.29
N THR A 67 -1.76 8.99 -0.96
CA THR A 67 -0.93 8.52 -2.07
C THR A 67 0.28 9.43 -2.24
N GLU A 68 1.41 8.83 -2.64
CA GLU A 68 2.61 9.57 -3.00
C GLU A 68 2.74 9.56 -4.51
N HIS A 69 3.11 10.71 -5.05
CA HIS A 69 3.41 10.77 -6.48
C HIS A 69 4.82 10.24 -6.71
N PRO A 70 5.06 9.52 -7.82
CA PRO A 70 6.41 9.07 -8.14
C PRO A 70 7.35 10.26 -8.23
N SER A 71 8.57 10.08 -7.72
CA SER A 71 9.60 11.09 -7.88
C SER A 71 10.00 11.22 -9.34
N LYS A 72 10.34 12.39 -9.71
CA LYS A 72 10.83 12.63 -11.07
C LYS A 72 12.27 12.21 -11.21
#